data_4cefa37c668ddf99a07b604e22706734
#
_entry.id   4cefa37c668ddf99a07b604e22706734
#
_cell.length_a   1.000
_cell.length_b   1.000
_cell.length_c   1.000
_cell.angle_alpha   90.00
_cell.angle_beta   90.00
_cell.angle_gamma   90.00
#
_symmetry.space_group_name_H-M   'P 1'
#
loop_
_entity.id
_entity.type
_entity.pdbx_description
1 polymer ?
#
loop_
_entity_poly.entity_id
_entity_poly.type
_entity_poly.pdbx_seq_one_letter_code
_entity_poly.pdbx_strand_id
1 'polypeptide(L)'
;YETTETSILSLGGIVLSRLIKVGGMKFDDAIRAAVRREFSLIIGGKTAENVKIALKELEEEGKGAIVYGRDIVTGLPVEREIPTKMVDESLEEHFNTIIDNVKVILERTPPELAADIYRHGIYLTGGASQVNHLAERLATGTGLHVNVAENPLTSVAMGLAKIIKDDNYKSVAYAIEGMSK
;
A
#
# COMPACT_ATOMS: atom_id res chain seq x y z
N TYR A 1 -3.07 -7.82 -1.69
CA TYR A 1 -4.17 -7.03 -1.09
C TYR A 1 -4.11 -7.02 0.44
N GLU A 2 -3.63 -8.10 1.07
CA GLU A 2 -3.57 -8.26 2.54
C GLU A 2 -2.20 -7.94 3.14
N THR A 3 -1.16 -7.90 2.33
CA THR A 3 0.23 -7.82 2.78
C THR A 3 1.01 -6.72 2.07
N THR A 4 2.04 -6.24 2.75
CA THR A 4 3.11 -5.44 2.16
C THR A 4 4.43 -6.19 2.32
N GLU A 5 5.15 -6.37 1.24
CA GLU A 5 6.50 -6.92 1.23
C GLU A 5 7.50 -5.80 0.94
N THR A 6 8.55 -5.75 1.73
CA THR A 6 9.69 -4.85 1.52
C THR A 6 10.92 -5.70 1.26
N SER A 7 11.57 -5.48 0.12
CA SER A 7 12.75 -6.27 -0.28
C SER A 7 13.90 -5.36 -0.72
N ILE A 8 15.12 -5.75 -0.40
CA ILE A 8 16.35 -5.15 -0.91
C ILE A 8 16.92 -6.10 -1.94
N LEU A 9 17.12 -5.57 -3.14
CA LEU A 9 17.67 -6.29 -4.28
C LEU A 9 19.07 -5.78 -4.60
N SER A 10 20.00 -6.69 -4.86
CA SER A 10 21.34 -6.37 -5.34
C SER A 10 21.86 -7.47 -6.25
N LEU A 11 22.51 -7.11 -7.34
CA LEU A 11 23.12 -8.03 -8.30
C LEU A 11 22.17 -9.14 -8.79
N GLY A 12 20.88 -8.79 -8.97
CA GLY A 12 19.86 -9.74 -9.45
C GLY A 12 19.32 -10.70 -8.40
N GLY A 13 19.66 -10.53 -7.12
CA GLY A 13 19.17 -11.36 -6.00
C GLY A 13 18.49 -10.56 -4.89
N ILE A 14 17.70 -11.25 -4.06
CA ILE A 14 17.12 -10.68 -2.84
C ILE A 14 18.16 -10.78 -1.74
N VAL A 15 18.56 -9.64 -1.18
CA VAL A 15 19.49 -9.56 -0.05
C VAL A 15 18.74 -9.65 1.28
N LEU A 16 17.68 -8.89 1.40
CA LEU A 16 16.79 -8.88 2.57
C LEU A 16 15.35 -8.80 2.07
N SER A 17 14.43 -9.46 2.78
CA SER A 17 13.00 -9.33 2.56
C SER A 17 12.24 -9.38 3.89
N ARG A 18 11.17 -8.64 3.96
CA ARG A 18 10.26 -8.62 5.11
C ARG A 18 8.83 -8.42 4.65
N LEU A 19 7.94 -9.27 5.15
CA LEU A 19 6.51 -9.25 4.88
C LEU A 19 5.75 -8.88 6.13
N ILE A 20 4.78 -7.98 6.00
CA ILE A 20 3.83 -7.63 7.06
C ILE A 20 2.38 -7.81 6.58
N LYS A 21 1.48 -8.11 7.52
CA LYS A 21 0.05 -8.29 7.25
C LYS A 21 -0.69 -6.95 7.31
N VAL A 22 -0.22 -5.98 6.53
CA VAL A 22 -0.86 -4.68 6.31
C VAL A 22 -0.92 -4.44 4.82
N GLY A 23 -2.09 -4.13 4.31
CA GLY A 23 -2.33 -3.86 2.89
C GLY A 23 -3.72 -3.26 2.70
N GLY A 24 -4.21 -3.25 1.46
CA GLY A 24 -5.48 -2.60 1.09
C GLY A 24 -6.68 -3.03 1.93
N MET A 25 -6.76 -4.30 2.33
CA MET A 25 -7.84 -4.79 3.17
C MET A 25 -7.84 -4.12 4.56
N LYS A 26 -6.67 -3.93 5.17
CA LYS A 26 -6.56 -3.23 6.46
C LYS A 26 -6.96 -1.76 6.35
N PHE A 27 -6.67 -1.13 5.22
CA PHE A 27 -7.10 0.24 4.95
C PHE A 27 -8.63 0.32 4.86
N ASP A 28 -9.27 -0.60 4.13
CA ASP A 28 -10.73 -0.65 4.02
C ASP A 28 -11.39 -0.89 5.39
N ASP A 29 -10.83 -1.79 6.21
CA ASP A 29 -11.33 -2.05 7.55
C ASP A 29 -11.17 -0.83 8.48
N ALA A 30 -10.07 -0.08 8.37
CA ALA A 30 -9.84 1.15 9.13
C ALA A 30 -10.87 2.23 8.78
N ILE A 31 -11.15 2.43 7.48
CA ILE A 31 -12.17 3.35 7.00
C ILE A 31 -13.56 2.94 7.55
N ARG A 32 -13.92 1.65 7.43
CA ARG A 32 -15.19 1.12 7.96
C ARG A 32 -15.33 1.35 9.47
N ALA A 33 -14.25 1.10 10.21
CA ALA A 33 -14.22 1.32 11.66
C ALA A 33 -14.38 2.80 12.02
N ALA A 34 -13.72 3.70 11.30
CA ALA A 34 -13.83 5.14 11.51
C ALA A 34 -15.25 5.64 11.20
N VAL A 35 -15.82 5.25 10.06
CA VAL A 35 -17.19 5.60 9.69
C VAL A 35 -18.20 5.09 10.73
N ARG A 36 -18.02 3.86 11.21
CA ARG A 36 -18.88 3.31 12.26
C ARG A 36 -18.78 4.10 13.56
N ARG A 37 -17.59 4.48 13.96
CA ARG A 37 -17.35 5.21 15.22
C ARG A 37 -17.91 6.63 15.17
N GLU A 38 -17.64 7.37 14.09
CA GLU A 38 -17.97 8.79 14.00
C GLU A 38 -19.43 9.05 13.59
N PHE A 39 -20.00 8.18 12.74
CA PHE A 39 -21.32 8.39 12.15
C PHE A 39 -22.36 7.35 12.56
N SER A 40 -22.01 6.37 13.41
CA SER A 40 -22.87 5.23 13.72
C SER A 40 -23.43 4.54 12.46
N LEU A 41 -22.60 4.48 11.41
CA LEU A 41 -22.96 4.00 10.08
C LEU A 41 -22.16 2.74 9.72
N ILE A 42 -22.86 1.69 9.28
CA ILE A 42 -22.22 0.48 8.74
C ILE A 42 -22.19 0.59 7.24
N ILE A 43 -20.99 0.61 6.67
CA ILE A 43 -20.74 0.56 5.23
C ILE A 43 -20.11 -0.77 4.82
N GLY A 44 -20.31 -1.18 3.57
CA GLY A 44 -19.71 -2.38 2.98
C GLY A 44 -18.22 -2.20 2.66
N GLY A 45 -17.48 -3.31 2.53
CA GLY A 45 -16.07 -3.30 2.14
C GLY A 45 -15.84 -2.62 0.79
N LYS A 46 -16.71 -2.87 -0.19
CA LYS A 46 -16.60 -2.23 -1.51
C LYS A 46 -16.81 -0.71 -1.46
N THR A 47 -17.69 -0.24 -0.58
CA THR A 47 -17.88 1.20 -0.34
C THR A 47 -16.62 1.82 0.24
N ALA A 48 -16.00 1.19 1.25
CA ALA A 48 -14.76 1.66 1.84
C ALA A 48 -13.60 1.68 0.82
N GLU A 49 -13.48 0.64 0.01
CA GLU A 49 -12.49 0.58 -1.08
C GLU A 49 -12.69 1.72 -2.08
N ASN A 50 -13.91 1.99 -2.49
CA ASN A 50 -14.22 3.09 -3.41
C ASN A 50 -13.85 4.45 -2.80
N VAL A 51 -14.16 4.69 -1.53
CA VAL A 51 -13.76 5.91 -0.80
C VAL A 51 -12.24 6.06 -0.79
N LYS A 52 -11.52 4.99 -0.47
CA LYS A 52 -10.05 4.98 -0.46
C LYS A 52 -9.47 5.33 -1.83
N ILE A 53 -10.02 4.76 -2.91
CA ILE A 53 -9.55 5.01 -4.28
C ILE A 53 -9.83 6.45 -4.70
N ALA A 54 -11.00 6.98 -4.37
CA ALA A 54 -11.42 8.33 -4.73
C ALA A 54 -10.80 9.43 -3.85
N LEU A 55 -10.09 9.08 -2.78
CA LEU A 55 -9.65 10.03 -1.75
C LEU A 55 -8.87 11.21 -2.34
N LYS A 56 -7.94 10.96 -3.25
CA LYS A 56 -7.14 12.00 -3.90
C LYS A 56 -8.00 13.00 -4.67
N GLU A 57 -8.87 12.50 -5.52
CA GLU A 57 -9.75 13.34 -6.36
C GLU A 57 -10.70 14.17 -5.47
N LEU A 58 -11.28 13.54 -4.44
CA LEU A 58 -12.18 14.22 -3.50
C LEU A 58 -11.47 15.35 -2.73
N GLU A 59 -10.23 15.14 -2.33
CA GLU A 59 -9.42 16.19 -1.66
C GLU A 59 -9.08 17.34 -2.60
N GLU A 60 -8.69 17.05 -3.85
CA GLU A 60 -8.41 18.07 -4.87
C GLU A 60 -9.66 18.90 -5.20
N GLU A 61 -10.84 18.29 -5.14
CA GLU A 61 -12.14 18.97 -5.35
C GLU A 61 -12.68 19.66 -4.08
N GLY A 62 -12.08 19.42 -2.92
CA GLY A 62 -12.55 19.93 -1.63
C GLY A 62 -13.89 19.35 -1.19
N LYS A 63 -14.20 18.11 -1.61
CA LYS A 63 -15.46 17.41 -1.34
C LYS A 63 -15.28 16.26 -0.37
N GLY A 64 -16.34 15.90 0.35
CA GLY A 64 -16.44 14.66 1.10
C GLY A 64 -16.88 13.48 0.20
N ALA A 65 -16.66 12.27 0.70
CA ALA A 65 -17.13 11.05 0.05
C ALA A 65 -18.59 10.78 0.39
N ILE A 66 -19.47 10.73 -0.60
CA ILE A 66 -20.85 10.31 -0.40
C ILE A 66 -20.90 8.79 -0.30
N VAL A 67 -21.42 8.29 0.81
CA VAL A 67 -21.54 6.85 1.07
C VAL A 67 -22.97 6.49 1.46
N TYR A 68 -23.36 5.27 1.12
CA TYR A 68 -24.62 4.67 1.51
C TYR A 68 -24.35 3.53 2.48
N GLY A 69 -25.07 3.50 3.57
CA GLY A 69 -24.92 2.49 4.59
C GLY A 69 -26.16 2.29 5.44
N ARG A 70 -26.04 1.46 6.46
CA ARG A 70 -27.12 1.23 7.42
C ARG A 70 -26.79 1.94 8.73
N ASP A 71 -27.68 2.83 9.14
CA ASP A 71 -27.62 3.49 10.45
C ASP A 71 -27.79 2.45 11.56
N ILE A 72 -26.91 2.48 12.58
CA ILE A 72 -26.91 1.50 13.67
C ILE A 72 -28.09 1.69 14.59
N VAL A 73 -28.52 2.94 14.80
CA VAL A 73 -29.57 3.29 15.76
C VAL A 73 -30.97 2.95 15.21
N THR A 74 -31.23 3.35 13.96
CA THR A 74 -32.52 3.18 13.32
C THR A 74 -32.68 1.87 12.55
N GLY A 75 -31.53 1.26 12.16
CA GLY A 75 -31.48 0.10 11.28
C GLY A 75 -31.79 0.41 9.81
N LEU A 76 -32.04 1.67 9.45
CA LEU A 76 -32.47 2.07 8.12
C LEU A 76 -31.29 2.41 7.20
N PRO A 77 -31.46 2.24 5.88
CA PRO A 77 -30.50 2.76 4.89
C PRO A 77 -30.46 4.28 4.92
N VAL A 78 -29.26 4.84 4.94
CA VAL A 78 -29.06 6.29 4.91
C VAL A 78 -27.86 6.65 4.04
N GLU A 79 -27.88 7.88 3.53
CA GLU A 79 -26.74 8.51 2.87
C GLU A 79 -25.99 9.40 3.86
N ARG A 80 -24.66 9.43 3.76
CA ARG A 80 -23.81 10.34 4.54
C ARG A 80 -22.63 10.82 3.68
N GLU A 81 -22.25 12.06 3.91
CA GLU A 81 -21.00 12.63 3.42
C GLU A 81 -19.91 12.40 4.48
N ILE A 82 -18.82 11.77 4.08
CA ILE A 82 -17.68 11.44 4.92
C ILE A 82 -16.53 12.38 4.58
N PRO A 83 -16.01 13.17 5.57
CA PRO A 83 -14.89 14.07 5.33
C PRO A 83 -13.63 13.30 4.93
N THR A 84 -12.95 13.74 3.87
CA THR A 84 -11.69 13.13 3.40
C THR A 84 -10.61 13.13 4.47
N LYS A 85 -10.53 14.20 5.27
CA LYS A 85 -9.61 14.28 6.42
C LYS A 85 -9.77 13.11 7.39
N MET A 86 -11.02 12.74 7.73
CA MET A 86 -11.26 11.59 8.62
C MET A 86 -10.82 10.28 7.98
N VAL A 87 -11.00 10.15 6.66
CA VAL A 87 -10.53 8.97 5.91
C VAL A 87 -9.02 8.88 5.97
N ASP A 88 -8.31 9.96 5.66
CA ASP A 88 -6.85 10.02 5.70
C ASP A 88 -6.30 9.71 7.11
N GLU A 89 -6.86 10.34 8.15
CA GLU A 89 -6.49 10.08 9.55
C GLU A 89 -6.71 8.62 9.96
N SER A 90 -7.74 7.95 9.43
CA SER A 90 -8.00 6.53 9.71
C SER A 90 -6.92 5.59 9.17
N LEU A 91 -6.15 6.01 8.16
CA LEU A 91 -5.09 5.22 7.53
C LEU A 91 -3.72 5.41 8.20
N GLU A 92 -3.57 6.43 9.04
CA GLU A 92 -2.28 6.86 9.60
C GLU A 92 -1.53 5.75 10.35
N GLU A 93 -2.21 4.99 11.20
CA GLU A 93 -1.60 3.88 11.95
C GLU A 93 -1.00 2.82 11.01
N HIS A 94 -1.72 2.50 9.94
CA HIS A 94 -1.27 1.51 8.96
C HIS A 94 -0.11 2.03 8.11
N PHE A 95 -0.12 3.30 7.74
CA PHE A 95 1.02 3.92 7.05
C PHE A 95 2.26 3.92 7.93
N ASN A 96 2.13 4.30 9.20
CA ASN A 96 3.23 4.25 10.16
C ASN A 96 3.79 2.83 10.32
N THR A 97 2.93 1.82 10.37
CA THR A 97 3.35 0.41 10.41
C THR A 97 4.19 0.03 9.17
N ILE A 98 3.81 0.50 7.98
CA ILE A 98 4.58 0.26 6.75
C ILE A 98 5.92 1.01 6.81
N ILE A 99 5.92 2.27 7.22
CA ILE A 99 7.14 3.09 7.33
C ILE A 99 8.13 2.47 8.32
N ASP A 100 7.66 2.03 9.48
CA ASP A 100 8.51 1.37 10.48
C ASP A 100 9.07 0.04 9.97
N ASN A 101 8.27 -0.72 9.20
CA ASN A 101 8.75 -1.93 8.56
C ASN A 101 9.90 -1.64 7.58
N VAL A 102 9.79 -0.58 6.78
CA VAL A 102 10.85 -0.13 5.86
C VAL A 102 12.08 0.33 6.64
N LYS A 103 11.92 1.10 7.72
CA LYS A 103 13.05 1.52 8.57
C LYS A 103 13.81 0.33 9.13
N VAL A 104 13.12 -0.68 9.66
CA VAL A 104 13.75 -1.90 10.20
C VAL A 104 14.57 -2.64 9.15
N ILE A 105 14.14 -2.70 7.90
CA ILE A 105 14.93 -3.35 6.84
C ILE A 105 16.13 -2.50 6.42
N LEU A 106 15.97 -1.16 6.39
CA LEU A 106 17.06 -0.23 6.10
C LEU A 106 18.18 -0.28 7.18
N GLU A 107 17.82 -0.37 8.45
CA GLU A 107 18.76 -0.51 9.56
C GLU A 107 19.63 -1.77 9.48
N ARG A 108 19.12 -2.82 8.83
CA ARG A 108 19.83 -4.09 8.63
C ARG A 108 20.61 -4.15 7.31
N THR A 109 20.50 -3.11 6.51
CA THR A 109 21.13 -3.06 5.18
C THR A 109 22.63 -2.79 5.33
N PRO A 110 23.49 -3.54 4.63
CA PRO A 110 24.92 -3.24 4.57
C PRO A 110 25.17 -1.81 4.08
N PRO A 111 26.22 -1.11 4.64
CA PRO A 111 26.51 0.29 4.32
C PRO A 111 26.73 0.56 2.82
N GLU A 112 27.31 -0.39 2.09
CA GLU A 112 27.55 -0.30 0.65
C GLU A 112 26.24 -0.19 -0.12
N LEU A 113 25.23 -0.98 0.24
CA LEU A 113 23.91 -0.94 -0.37
C LEU A 113 23.08 0.27 0.11
N ALA A 114 23.30 0.73 1.33
CA ALA A 114 22.62 1.92 1.86
C ALA A 114 22.94 3.17 1.04
N ALA A 115 24.18 3.33 0.56
CA ALA A 115 24.59 4.42 -0.32
C ALA A 115 23.86 4.38 -1.67
N ASP A 116 23.65 3.19 -2.23
CA ASP A 116 22.92 3.02 -3.48
C ASP A 116 21.43 3.26 -3.30
N ILE A 117 20.84 2.80 -2.20
CA ILE A 117 19.44 3.08 -1.85
C ILE A 117 19.20 4.59 -1.69
N TYR A 118 20.12 5.31 -1.07
CA TYR A 118 20.01 6.77 -0.95
C TYR A 118 19.98 7.48 -2.32
N ARG A 119 20.75 6.99 -3.29
CA ARG A 119 20.80 7.56 -4.65
C ARG A 119 19.56 7.21 -5.48
N HIS A 120 19.06 5.98 -5.39
CA HIS A 120 18.01 5.45 -6.26
C HIS A 120 16.61 5.54 -5.63
N GLY A 121 16.52 5.61 -4.29
CA GLY A 121 15.28 5.69 -3.56
C GLY A 121 14.56 4.34 -3.42
N ILE A 122 13.32 4.42 -2.99
CA ILE A 122 12.40 3.31 -2.80
C ILE A 122 11.47 3.22 -4.01
N TYR A 123 11.22 2.01 -4.50
CA TYR A 123 10.26 1.75 -5.57
C TYR A 123 9.01 1.10 -4.99
N LEU A 124 7.87 1.78 -5.12
CA LEU A 124 6.56 1.28 -4.71
C LEU A 124 5.81 0.66 -5.88
N THR A 125 5.22 -0.50 -5.65
CA THR A 125 4.35 -1.17 -6.62
C THR A 125 3.18 -1.88 -5.92
N GLY A 126 2.24 -2.43 -6.71
CA GLY A 126 1.00 -2.98 -6.18
C GLY A 126 -0.10 -1.93 -6.01
N GLY A 127 -1.35 -2.37 -5.91
CA GLY A 127 -2.51 -1.46 -5.86
C GLY A 127 -2.49 -0.50 -4.69
N ALA A 128 -1.98 -0.94 -3.52
CA ALA A 128 -1.89 -0.09 -2.33
C ALA A 128 -0.91 1.09 -2.49
N SER A 129 0.05 1.02 -3.42
CA SER A 129 0.97 2.14 -3.70
C SER A 129 0.28 3.39 -4.24
N GLN A 130 -0.94 3.25 -4.74
CA GLN A 130 -1.75 4.33 -5.30
C GLN A 130 -2.62 5.03 -4.24
N VAL A 131 -2.64 4.53 -3.00
CA VAL A 131 -3.40 5.18 -1.93
C VAL A 131 -2.80 6.56 -1.65
N ASN A 132 -3.68 7.57 -1.57
CA ASN A 132 -3.28 8.96 -1.39
C ASN A 132 -2.38 9.11 -0.15
N HIS A 133 -1.39 9.98 -0.23
CA HIS A 133 -0.40 10.29 0.81
C HIS A 133 0.57 9.17 1.22
N LEU A 134 0.40 7.90 0.80
CA LEU A 134 1.30 6.82 1.22
C LEU A 134 2.75 7.06 0.77
N ALA A 135 2.96 7.39 -0.51
CA ALA A 135 4.30 7.63 -1.05
C ALA A 135 4.97 8.84 -0.39
N GLU A 136 4.23 9.93 -0.18
CA GLU A 136 4.70 11.16 0.47
C GLU A 136 5.09 10.91 1.94
N ARG A 137 4.22 10.22 2.69
CA ARG A 137 4.50 9.88 4.10
C ARG A 137 5.69 8.92 4.23
N LEU A 138 5.83 7.98 3.30
CA LEU A 138 6.98 7.09 3.27
C LEU A 138 8.28 7.87 2.98
N ALA A 139 8.26 8.80 2.02
CA ALA A 139 9.40 9.66 1.72
C ALA A 139 9.79 10.52 2.94
N THR A 140 8.82 11.16 3.57
CA THR A 140 9.04 11.97 4.78
C THR A 140 9.55 11.11 5.94
N GLY A 141 8.95 9.94 6.17
CA GLY A 141 9.30 9.07 7.29
C GLY A 141 10.67 8.40 7.16
N THR A 142 11.15 8.16 5.94
CA THR A 142 12.46 7.52 5.68
C THR A 142 13.56 8.50 5.28
N GLY A 143 13.20 9.71 4.84
CA GLY A 143 14.15 10.67 4.27
C GLY A 143 14.67 10.25 2.87
N LEU A 144 14.01 9.29 2.21
CA LEU A 144 14.42 8.77 0.91
C LEU A 144 13.44 9.20 -0.19
N HIS A 145 13.93 9.30 -1.41
CA HIS A 145 13.07 9.48 -2.57
C HIS A 145 12.20 8.23 -2.79
N VAL A 146 10.92 8.42 -3.10
CA VAL A 146 9.97 7.33 -3.36
C VAL A 146 9.46 7.43 -4.78
N ASN A 147 9.65 6.35 -5.54
CA ASN A 147 9.21 6.19 -6.91
C ASN A 147 8.00 5.26 -6.96
N VAL A 148 6.87 5.71 -7.45
CA VAL A 148 5.71 4.85 -7.71
C VAL A 148 5.79 4.31 -9.12
N ALA A 149 5.64 2.99 -9.29
CA ALA A 149 5.68 2.36 -10.61
C ALA A 149 4.58 2.90 -11.52
N GLU A 150 4.86 3.05 -12.82
CA GLU A 150 3.88 3.55 -13.81
C GLU A 150 2.59 2.68 -13.87
N ASN A 151 2.76 1.35 -13.76
CA ASN A 151 1.67 0.38 -13.80
C ASN A 151 1.67 -0.51 -12.55
N PRO A 152 1.40 0.06 -11.36
CA PRO A 152 1.63 -0.65 -10.10
C PRO A 152 0.77 -1.90 -9.93
N LEU A 153 -0.45 -1.93 -10.47
CA LEU A 153 -1.35 -3.09 -10.40
C LEU A 153 -0.84 -4.30 -11.20
N THR A 154 -0.09 -4.06 -12.26
CA THR A 154 0.35 -5.11 -13.20
C THR A 154 1.84 -5.36 -13.18
N SER A 155 2.61 -4.66 -12.36
CA SER A 155 4.08 -4.74 -12.32
C SER A 155 4.59 -6.16 -12.17
N VAL A 156 3.98 -6.97 -11.29
CA VAL A 156 4.37 -8.38 -11.08
C VAL A 156 4.10 -9.21 -12.35
N ALA A 157 2.92 -9.07 -12.95
CA ALA A 157 2.58 -9.80 -14.18
C ALA A 157 3.48 -9.37 -15.35
N MET A 158 3.82 -8.09 -15.44
CA MET A 158 4.74 -7.58 -16.46
C MET A 158 6.16 -8.11 -16.25
N GLY A 159 6.62 -8.18 -15.00
CA GLY A 159 7.92 -8.78 -14.65
C GLY A 159 8.00 -10.24 -15.03
N LEU A 160 6.98 -11.04 -14.70
CA LEU A 160 6.87 -12.44 -15.09
C LEU A 160 6.85 -12.62 -16.62
N ALA A 161 6.08 -11.79 -17.32
CA ALA A 161 6.05 -11.81 -18.79
C ALA A 161 7.42 -11.51 -19.41
N LYS A 162 8.20 -10.61 -18.80
CA LYS A 162 9.57 -10.29 -19.22
C LYS A 162 10.50 -11.49 -19.04
N ILE A 163 10.46 -12.15 -17.89
CA ILE A 163 11.27 -13.36 -17.62
C ILE A 163 10.95 -14.48 -18.60
N ILE A 164 9.67 -14.66 -18.96
CA ILE A 164 9.25 -15.72 -19.89
C ILE A 164 9.68 -15.43 -21.34
N LYS A 165 9.63 -14.16 -21.76
CA LYS A 165 9.83 -13.77 -23.15
C LYS A 165 11.27 -13.46 -23.51
N ASP A 166 12.11 -13.10 -22.55
CA ASP A 166 13.47 -12.61 -22.77
C ASP A 166 14.48 -13.45 -22.00
N ASP A 167 15.33 -14.16 -22.76
CA ASP A 167 16.35 -15.07 -22.23
C ASP A 167 17.37 -14.37 -21.30
N ASN A 168 17.57 -13.07 -21.46
CA ASN A 168 18.47 -12.29 -20.60
C ASN A 168 17.98 -12.23 -19.14
N TYR A 169 16.67 -12.43 -18.89
CA TYR A 169 16.08 -12.43 -17.57
C TYR A 169 15.85 -13.83 -16.98
N LYS A 170 16.14 -14.89 -17.71
CA LYS A 170 15.95 -16.27 -17.23
C LYS A 170 16.77 -16.58 -15.98
N SER A 171 17.91 -15.96 -15.81
CA SER A 171 18.76 -16.12 -14.61
C SER A 171 18.10 -15.59 -13.32
N VAL A 172 17.07 -14.75 -13.43
CA VAL A 172 16.31 -14.25 -12.28
C VAL A 172 15.28 -15.29 -11.81
N ALA A 173 14.88 -16.22 -12.69
CA ALA A 173 13.98 -17.32 -12.35
C ALA A 173 14.80 -18.46 -11.70
N TYR A 174 14.59 -18.68 -10.41
CA TYR A 174 15.18 -19.82 -9.69
C TYR A 174 14.10 -20.63 -9.00
N ALA A 175 14.28 -21.94 -8.96
CA ALA A 175 13.42 -22.80 -8.18
C ALA A 175 13.73 -22.64 -6.69
N ILE A 176 12.70 -22.51 -5.87
CA ILE A 176 12.87 -22.59 -4.42
C ILE A 176 13.18 -24.03 -4.08
N GLU A 177 14.42 -24.35 -3.70
CA GLU A 177 14.80 -25.67 -3.23
C GLU A 177 13.93 -26.04 -2.02
N GLY A 178 13.14 -27.12 -2.16
CA GLY A 178 12.30 -27.65 -1.09
C GLY A 178 10.80 -27.66 -1.35
N MET A 179 10.29 -27.18 -2.47
CA MET A 179 8.86 -27.27 -2.84
C MET A 179 8.50 -28.47 -3.71
N SER A 180 9.39 -29.44 -3.90
CA SER A 180 9.04 -30.72 -4.52
C SER A 180 8.85 -31.80 -3.43
N LYS A 181 7.66 -31.86 -2.84
CA LYS A 181 7.06 -33.07 -2.29
C LYS A 181 5.55 -32.95 -2.25
#